data_ae4282ba4bd54c8717075ae2809c90c7
#
_entry.id   ae4282ba4bd54c8717075ae2809c90c7
#
_cell.length_a   1.000
_cell.length_b   1.000
_cell.length_c   1.000
_cell.angle_alpha   90.00
_cell.angle_beta   90.00
_cell.angle_gamma   90.00
#
_symmetry.space_group_name_H-M   'P 1'
#
loop_
_entity.id
_entity.type
_entity.pdbx_description
1 polymer ?
#
loop_
_entity_poly.entity_id
_entity_poly.type
_entity_poly.pdbx_seq_one_letter_code
_entity_poly.pdbx_strand_id
1 'polypeptide(L)'
;MYTYQELQSICRLGDGDGLCGWNCRHSYYAFLEGFSVRTYTDEQLTAMEEKEQNVRTYQGKQYNAYQASQAQRKMETTMRAQRAKVRQLQQGDGDKDDIIAAKARYLNTLHQYQAFSRKMELPEQMERVYMDGLGRVITDNRISTLFPQKMVDNMQRDLSQYKKYKKVLGESIGSLDKFGNIKYNDSEQWEKLQKKFSTYQEIDGKNWSEEFKTKSKLAYGRFEKEDIVMSVHALSRLPRLNKPGIPEVSENELIEFIHGFPNYREGDNKLIYFDHERQLLVVKNTMTDEIISVVRRKSLKEEWRSV
;
A
#
# COMPACT_ATOMS: atom_id res chain seq x y z
N MET A 1 -23.54 34.89 -37.18
CA MET A 1 -22.57 34.29 -38.13
C MET A 1 -21.19 34.90 -37.89
N TYR A 2 -20.11 34.14 -38.04
CA TYR A 2 -18.74 34.62 -37.89
C TYR A 2 -18.07 34.60 -39.27
N THR A 3 -17.28 35.61 -39.55
CA THR A 3 -16.37 35.61 -40.70
C THR A 3 -15.20 34.69 -40.45
N TYR A 4 -14.44 34.32 -41.49
CA TYR A 4 -13.24 33.52 -41.37
C TYR A 4 -12.20 34.19 -40.43
N GLN A 5 -12.06 35.51 -40.54
CA GLN A 5 -11.13 36.26 -39.68
C GLN A 5 -11.54 36.24 -38.19
N GLU A 6 -12.85 36.34 -37.92
CA GLU A 6 -13.36 36.20 -36.56
C GLU A 6 -13.17 34.80 -36.02
N LEU A 7 -13.34 33.73 -36.81
CA LEU A 7 -13.05 32.38 -36.40
C LEU A 7 -11.54 32.19 -36.10
N GLN A 8 -10.64 32.77 -36.91
CA GLN A 8 -9.23 32.77 -36.61
C GLN A 8 -8.90 33.47 -35.29
N SER A 9 -9.51 34.64 -35.04
CA SER A 9 -9.25 35.43 -33.84
C SER A 9 -9.85 34.82 -32.57
N ILE A 10 -11.13 34.41 -32.64
CA ILE A 10 -11.87 33.93 -31.45
C ILE A 10 -11.57 32.49 -31.12
N CYS A 11 -11.55 31.62 -32.15
CA CYS A 11 -11.41 30.18 -31.98
C CYS A 11 -10.00 29.66 -32.27
N ARG A 12 -9.04 30.55 -32.61
CA ARG A 12 -7.67 30.20 -32.98
C ARG A 12 -7.63 29.14 -34.09
N LEU A 13 -8.46 29.31 -35.09
CA LEU A 13 -8.58 28.41 -36.23
C LEU A 13 -7.22 28.28 -36.96
N GLY A 14 -6.72 27.05 -37.04
CA GLY A 14 -5.42 26.72 -37.64
C GLY A 14 -4.29 26.60 -36.65
N ASP A 15 -4.47 27.01 -35.38
CA ASP A 15 -3.50 26.77 -34.32
C ASP A 15 -3.65 25.35 -33.77
N GLY A 16 -2.55 24.76 -33.26
CA GLY A 16 -2.56 23.40 -32.73
C GLY A 16 -3.51 23.16 -31.56
N ASP A 17 -3.76 24.18 -30.74
CA ASP A 17 -4.69 24.16 -29.59
C ASP A 17 -6.03 24.90 -29.86
N GLY A 18 -6.28 25.31 -31.11
CA GLY A 18 -7.49 26.00 -31.56
C GLY A 18 -8.48 25.07 -32.23
N LEU A 19 -9.49 25.71 -32.88
CA LEU A 19 -10.51 25.03 -33.69
C LEU A 19 -9.84 24.25 -34.85
N CYS A 20 -10.20 22.98 -35.01
CA CYS A 20 -9.58 22.05 -35.95
C CYS A 20 -8.09 21.74 -35.70
N GLY A 21 -7.57 22.11 -34.50
CA GLY A 21 -6.23 21.74 -34.04
C GLY A 21 -6.13 20.32 -33.47
N TRP A 22 -5.08 20.05 -32.66
CA TRP A 22 -4.79 18.73 -32.12
C TRP A 22 -5.92 18.22 -31.23
N ASN A 23 -6.40 17.00 -31.51
CA ASN A 23 -7.53 16.38 -30.79
C ASN A 23 -8.86 17.14 -30.88
N CYS A 24 -8.97 18.19 -31.69
CA CYS A 24 -10.22 18.84 -31.95
C CYS A 24 -11.11 17.94 -32.83
N ARG A 25 -12.37 17.77 -32.42
CA ARG A 25 -13.39 16.98 -33.14
C ARG A 25 -14.48 17.86 -33.77
N HIS A 26 -14.31 19.17 -33.69
CA HIS A 26 -15.22 20.11 -34.28
C HIS A 26 -14.95 20.25 -35.77
N SER A 27 -15.99 20.46 -36.50
CA SER A 27 -15.94 20.81 -37.92
C SER A 27 -16.76 22.09 -38.15
N TYR A 28 -16.47 22.81 -39.17
CA TYR A 28 -17.23 23.95 -39.58
C TYR A 28 -17.45 23.92 -41.11
N TYR A 29 -18.51 24.54 -41.55
CA TYR A 29 -18.91 24.62 -42.97
C TYR A 29 -19.27 26.05 -43.32
N ALA A 30 -19.07 26.41 -44.59
CA ALA A 30 -19.54 27.65 -45.10
C ALA A 30 -21.08 27.72 -44.99
N PHE A 31 -21.60 28.84 -44.50
CA PHE A 31 -23.02 29.08 -44.33
C PHE A 31 -23.43 30.26 -45.22
N LEU A 32 -24.35 30.03 -46.16
CA LEU A 32 -24.94 31.04 -47.04
C LEU A 32 -26.34 31.33 -46.55
N GLU A 33 -26.54 32.56 -46.08
CA GLU A 33 -27.85 33.00 -45.64
C GLU A 33 -28.90 32.90 -46.77
N GLY A 34 -30.05 32.33 -46.45
CA GLY A 34 -31.13 32.07 -47.40
C GLY A 34 -31.00 30.78 -48.23
N PHE A 35 -29.82 30.12 -48.23
CA PHE A 35 -29.58 28.85 -48.93
C PHE A 35 -29.20 27.70 -48.01
N SER A 36 -28.39 27.97 -47.01
CA SER A 36 -27.94 26.92 -46.07
C SER A 36 -28.96 26.70 -44.97
N VAL A 37 -29.18 25.42 -44.60
CA VAL A 37 -30.01 25.04 -43.48
C VAL A 37 -29.12 24.90 -42.24
N ARG A 38 -29.52 25.49 -41.11
CA ARG A 38 -28.82 25.34 -39.83
C ARG A 38 -28.89 23.90 -39.38
N THR A 39 -27.75 23.35 -38.95
CA THR A 39 -27.63 21.96 -38.44
C THR A 39 -28.41 21.77 -37.15
N TYR A 40 -28.45 22.79 -36.29
CA TYR A 40 -29.17 22.79 -35.01
C TYR A 40 -30.05 24.02 -34.88
N THR A 41 -31.24 23.86 -34.31
CA THR A 41 -32.11 24.97 -33.93
C THR A 41 -31.64 25.56 -32.60
N ASP A 42 -32.11 26.76 -32.25
CA ASP A 42 -31.77 27.41 -30.99
C ASP A 42 -32.29 26.60 -29.79
N GLU A 43 -33.45 25.96 -29.91
CA GLU A 43 -34.02 25.07 -28.89
C GLU A 43 -33.13 23.82 -28.68
N GLN A 44 -32.60 23.25 -29.77
CA GLN A 44 -31.69 22.11 -29.69
C GLN A 44 -30.37 22.48 -29.01
N LEU A 45 -29.82 23.67 -29.30
CA LEU A 45 -28.60 24.17 -28.65
C LEU A 45 -28.84 24.43 -27.18
N THR A 46 -29.94 25.07 -26.80
CA THR A 46 -30.32 25.30 -25.41
C THR A 46 -30.48 23.97 -24.66
N ALA A 47 -31.14 22.98 -25.24
CA ALA A 47 -31.30 21.66 -24.65
C ALA A 47 -29.95 20.90 -24.47
N MET A 48 -29.00 21.11 -25.41
CA MET A 48 -27.62 20.57 -25.29
C MET A 48 -26.86 21.24 -24.15
N GLU A 49 -26.95 22.57 -24.02
CA GLU A 49 -26.33 23.33 -22.94
C GLU A 49 -26.88 22.92 -21.55
N GLU A 50 -28.20 22.84 -21.42
CA GLU A 50 -28.86 22.37 -20.20
C GLU A 50 -28.41 20.96 -19.81
N LYS A 51 -28.31 20.08 -20.81
CA LYS A 51 -27.81 18.71 -20.59
C LYS A 51 -26.35 18.69 -20.16
N GLU A 52 -25.51 19.57 -20.68
CA GLU A 52 -24.08 19.66 -20.30
C GLU A 52 -23.91 20.26 -18.91
N GLN A 53 -24.75 21.24 -18.56
CA GLN A 53 -24.74 21.88 -17.24
C GLN A 53 -25.34 20.98 -16.14
N ASN A 54 -26.05 19.90 -16.50
CA ASN A 54 -26.63 18.98 -15.54
C ASN A 54 -25.52 18.26 -14.75
N VAL A 55 -25.40 18.63 -13.48
CA VAL A 55 -24.36 18.11 -12.57
C VAL A 55 -24.90 16.91 -11.80
N ARG A 56 -24.18 15.80 -11.86
CA ARG A 56 -24.48 14.58 -11.09
C ARG A 56 -23.37 14.28 -10.08
N THR A 57 -23.75 13.70 -8.96
CA THR A 57 -22.80 13.38 -7.89
C THR A 57 -22.53 11.88 -7.84
N TYR A 58 -21.26 11.51 -7.79
CA TYR A 58 -20.79 10.14 -7.55
C TYR A 58 -19.67 10.14 -6.53
N GLN A 59 -19.82 9.37 -5.45
CA GLN A 59 -18.86 9.27 -4.34
C GLN A 59 -18.41 10.65 -3.79
N GLY A 60 -19.35 11.58 -3.63
CA GLY A 60 -19.10 12.91 -3.10
C GLY A 60 -18.50 13.92 -4.08
N LYS A 61 -18.18 13.51 -5.31
CA LYS A 61 -17.67 14.39 -6.36
C LYS A 61 -18.74 14.70 -7.40
N GLN A 62 -18.82 15.97 -7.79
CA GLN A 62 -19.74 16.45 -8.82
C GLN A 62 -19.10 16.36 -10.22
N TYR A 63 -19.90 16.02 -11.21
CA TYR A 63 -19.51 15.89 -12.61
C TYR A 63 -20.58 16.49 -13.51
N ASN A 64 -20.20 17.37 -14.44
CA ASN A 64 -21.03 17.70 -15.59
C ASN A 64 -20.90 16.60 -16.68
N ALA A 65 -21.67 16.68 -17.77
CA ALA A 65 -21.68 15.65 -18.80
C ALA A 65 -20.28 15.42 -19.42
N TYR A 66 -19.55 16.49 -19.70
CA TYR A 66 -18.17 16.41 -20.22
C TYR A 66 -17.21 15.76 -19.24
N GLN A 67 -17.18 16.22 -17.99
CA GLN A 67 -16.34 15.68 -16.94
C GLN A 67 -16.64 14.20 -16.68
N ALA A 68 -17.91 13.80 -16.71
CA ALA A 68 -18.33 12.43 -16.58
C ALA A 68 -17.78 11.55 -17.73
N SER A 69 -17.87 12.02 -18.97
CA SER A 69 -17.33 11.30 -20.12
C SER A 69 -15.80 11.17 -20.07
N GLN A 70 -15.10 12.20 -19.63
CA GLN A 70 -13.64 12.14 -19.46
C GLN A 70 -13.23 11.20 -18.32
N ALA A 71 -13.97 11.19 -17.22
CA ALA A 71 -13.73 10.26 -16.12
C ALA A 71 -13.96 8.79 -16.57
N GLN A 72 -15.02 8.55 -17.35
CA GLN A 72 -15.28 7.23 -17.95
C GLN A 72 -14.11 6.77 -18.84
N ARG A 73 -13.63 7.63 -19.74
CA ARG A 73 -12.45 7.34 -20.62
C ARG A 73 -11.18 7.04 -19.82
N LYS A 74 -10.96 7.76 -18.72
CA LYS A 74 -9.83 7.49 -17.84
C LYS A 74 -9.92 6.09 -17.22
N MET A 75 -11.11 5.65 -16.81
CA MET A 75 -11.33 4.29 -16.31
C MET A 75 -11.08 3.25 -17.41
N GLU A 76 -11.55 3.47 -18.65
CA GLU A 76 -11.28 2.58 -19.80
C GLU A 76 -9.79 2.43 -20.07
N THR A 77 -9.02 3.52 -20.02
CA THR A 77 -7.55 3.49 -20.17
C THR A 77 -6.89 2.73 -19.02
N THR A 78 -7.37 2.94 -17.79
CA THR A 78 -6.87 2.20 -16.62
C THR A 78 -7.15 0.71 -16.75
N MET A 79 -8.35 0.33 -17.20
CA MET A 79 -8.71 -1.08 -17.44
C MET A 79 -7.81 -1.73 -18.48
N ARG A 80 -7.49 -1.05 -19.60
CA ARG A 80 -6.52 -1.58 -20.60
C ARG A 80 -5.15 -1.84 -19.99
N ALA A 81 -4.61 -0.90 -19.22
CA ALA A 81 -3.32 -1.07 -18.55
C ALA A 81 -3.35 -2.25 -17.56
N GLN A 82 -4.44 -2.42 -16.81
CA GLN A 82 -4.62 -3.53 -15.88
C GLN A 82 -4.72 -4.88 -16.62
N ARG A 83 -5.44 -4.93 -17.75
CA ARG A 83 -5.54 -6.12 -18.61
C ARG A 83 -4.17 -6.52 -19.17
N ALA A 84 -3.40 -5.54 -19.67
CA ALA A 84 -2.03 -5.76 -20.12
C ALA A 84 -1.15 -6.33 -19.00
N LYS A 85 -1.28 -5.79 -17.77
CA LYS A 85 -0.55 -6.30 -16.60
C LYS A 85 -0.91 -7.75 -16.26
N VAL A 86 -2.19 -8.11 -16.30
CA VAL A 86 -2.64 -9.51 -16.08
C VAL A 86 -2.01 -10.42 -17.14
N ARG A 87 -2.05 -10.02 -18.41
CA ARG A 87 -1.49 -10.81 -19.51
C ARG A 87 0.03 -10.98 -19.38
N GLN A 88 0.75 -9.92 -19.06
CA GLN A 88 2.20 -9.98 -18.83
C GLN A 88 2.57 -10.95 -17.70
N LEU A 89 1.85 -10.90 -16.57
CA LEU A 89 2.09 -11.82 -15.46
C LEU A 89 1.77 -13.27 -15.84
N GLN A 90 0.71 -13.52 -16.62
CA GLN A 90 0.35 -14.85 -17.09
C GLN A 90 1.38 -15.42 -18.08
N GLN A 91 1.90 -14.59 -18.99
CA GLN A 91 2.89 -14.99 -20.00
C GLN A 91 4.31 -15.13 -19.44
N GLY A 92 4.64 -14.33 -18.42
CA GLY A 92 5.94 -14.34 -17.75
C GLY A 92 6.04 -15.33 -16.60
N ASP A 93 5.11 -16.27 -16.49
CA ASP A 93 5.04 -17.25 -15.38
C ASP A 93 5.15 -16.59 -13.99
N GLY A 94 4.46 -15.45 -13.85
CA GLY A 94 4.44 -14.65 -12.62
C GLY A 94 3.83 -15.41 -11.46
N ASP A 95 4.12 -14.93 -10.24
CA ASP A 95 3.56 -15.48 -9.00
C ASP A 95 2.02 -15.53 -9.06
N LYS A 96 1.43 -16.64 -8.62
CA LYS A 96 -0.03 -16.86 -8.65
C LYS A 96 -0.79 -15.79 -7.87
N ASP A 97 -0.24 -15.35 -6.73
CA ASP A 97 -0.85 -14.31 -5.89
C ASP A 97 -0.82 -12.95 -6.60
N ASP A 98 0.25 -12.64 -7.35
CA ASP A 98 0.34 -11.43 -8.16
C ASP A 98 -0.65 -11.44 -9.32
N ILE A 99 -0.85 -12.59 -9.95
CA ILE A 99 -1.86 -12.78 -11.02
C ILE A 99 -3.28 -12.57 -10.46
N ILE A 100 -3.60 -13.19 -9.33
CA ILE A 100 -4.89 -13.05 -8.66
C ILE A 100 -5.14 -11.57 -8.28
N ALA A 101 -4.16 -10.91 -7.69
CA ALA A 101 -4.28 -9.51 -7.32
C ALA A 101 -4.43 -8.58 -8.54
N ALA A 102 -3.74 -8.85 -9.63
CA ALA A 102 -3.89 -8.07 -10.87
C ALA A 102 -5.28 -8.25 -11.48
N LYS A 103 -5.82 -9.48 -11.49
CA LYS A 103 -7.20 -9.78 -11.90
C LYS A 103 -8.22 -9.08 -11.02
N ALA A 104 -8.03 -9.12 -9.70
CA ALA A 104 -8.91 -8.46 -8.74
C ALA A 104 -8.96 -6.93 -8.96
N ARG A 105 -7.81 -6.30 -9.23
CA ARG A 105 -7.74 -4.86 -9.56
C ARG A 105 -8.54 -4.51 -10.82
N TYR A 106 -8.39 -5.31 -11.87
CA TYR A 106 -9.16 -5.10 -13.10
C TYR A 106 -10.66 -5.23 -12.86
N LEU A 107 -11.12 -6.28 -12.14
CA LEU A 107 -12.52 -6.48 -11.81
C LEU A 107 -13.09 -5.34 -10.96
N ASN A 108 -12.32 -4.87 -9.98
CA ASN A 108 -12.73 -3.72 -9.17
C ASN A 108 -12.95 -2.47 -10.04
N THR A 109 -11.99 -2.15 -10.93
CA THR A 109 -12.12 -1.01 -11.84
C THR A 109 -13.30 -1.20 -12.80
N LEU A 110 -13.55 -2.40 -13.28
CA LEU A 110 -14.71 -2.73 -14.13
C LEU A 110 -16.03 -2.48 -13.38
N HIS A 111 -16.16 -2.94 -12.14
CA HIS A 111 -17.37 -2.70 -11.34
C HIS A 111 -17.57 -1.19 -11.06
N GLN A 112 -16.50 -0.47 -10.76
CA GLN A 112 -16.56 0.99 -10.57
C GLN A 112 -16.96 1.71 -11.86
N TYR A 113 -16.41 1.29 -13.01
CA TYR A 113 -16.77 1.80 -14.33
C TYR A 113 -18.26 1.58 -14.63
N GLN A 114 -18.79 0.39 -14.40
CA GLN A 114 -20.20 0.09 -14.61
C GLN A 114 -21.12 0.87 -13.67
N ALA A 115 -20.76 0.97 -12.38
CA ALA A 115 -21.52 1.76 -11.40
C ALA A 115 -21.50 3.25 -11.72
N PHE A 116 -20.35 3.79 -12.13
CA PHE A 116 -20.18 5.17 -12.55
C PHE A 116 -20.99 5.45 -13.83
N SER A 117 -20.85 4.62 -14.85
CA SER A 117 -21.56 4.77 -16.13
C SER A 117 -23.07 4.80 -15.93
N ARG A 118 -23.60 3.88 -15.13
CA ARG A 118 -25.05 3.88 -14.77
C ARG A 118 -25.46 5.13 -14.02
N LYS A 119 -24.66 5.58 -13.04
CA LYS A 119 -24.99 6.78 -12.26
C LYS A 119 -24.95 8.06 -13.09
N MET A 120 -24.04 8.12 -14.07
CA MET A 120 -23.87 9.25 -14.99
C MET A 120 -24.77 9.15 -16.22
N GLU A 121 -25.55 8.05 -16.36
CA GLU A 121 -26.35 7.74 -17.56
C GLU A 121 -25.51 7.74 -18.85
N LEU A 122 -24.28 7.22 -18.75
CA LEU A 122 -23.40 7.04 -19.89
C LEU A 122 -23.48 5.58 -20.38
N PRO A 123 -23.48 5.33 -21.69
CA PRO A 123 -23.39 3.97 -22.21
C PRO A 123 -22.04 3.37 -21.88
N GLU A 124 -22.03 2.09 -21.49
CA GLU A 124 -20.80 1.33 -21.31
C GLU A 124 -20.16 1.06 -22.68
N GLN A 125 -18.90 1.45 -22.85
CA GLN A 125 -18.16 1.35 -24.11
C GLN A 125 -17.05 0.30 -24.00
N MET A 126 -17.45 -0.96 -23.74
CA MET A 126 -16.52 -2.06 -23.52
C MET A 126 -15.66 -2.39 -24.74
N GLU A 127 -16.10 -2.07 -25.95
CA GLU A 127 -15.32 -2.16 -27.17
C GLU A 127 -14.01 -1.34 -27.08
N ARG A 128 -14.04 -0.19 -26.40
CA ARG A 128 -12.84 0.63 -26.16
C ARG A 128 -11.87 -0.01 -25.18
N VAL A 129 -12.36 -0.87 -24.30
CA VAL A 129 -11.52 -1.61 -23.36
C VAL A 129 -10.88 -2.81 -24.07
N TYR A 130 -11.63 -3.49 -24.94
CA TYR A 130 -11.16 -4.67 -25.67
C TYR A 130 -10.38 -4.39 -26.95
N MET A 131 -10.27 -3.12 -27.35
CA MET A 131 -9.45 -2.74 -28.53
C MET A 131 -7.96 -3.01 -28.35
N ASP A 132 -7.53 -3.40 -27.13
CA ASP A 132 -6.15 -3.82 -26.81
C ASP A 132 -5.75 -5.17 -27.46
N GLY A 133 -6.68 -5.89 -28.06
CA GLY A 133 -6.44 -7.18 -28.71
C GLY A 133 -6.11 -8.34 -27.77
N LEU A 134 -6.13 -8.15 -26.47
CA LEU A 134 -5.73 -9.17 -25.48
C LEU A 134 -6.78 -10.26 -25.23
N GLY A 135 -7.95 -10.17 -25.85
CA GLY A 135 -9.05 -11.11 -25.64
C GLY A 135 -9.52 -11.13 -24.18
N ARG A 136 -10.03 -12.26 -23.70
CA ARG A 136 -10.42 -12.43 -22.31
C ARG A 136 -9.20 -12.70 -21.42
N VAL A 137 -8.84 -11.77 -20.57
CA VAL A 137 -7.73 -11.95 -19.60
C VAL A 137 -8.20 -12.65 -18.32
N ILE A 138 -9.52 -12.70 -18.08
CA ILE A 138 -10.17 -13.47 -17.01
C ILE A 138 -11.14 -14.45 -17.68
N THR A 139 -10.82 -15.72 -17.63
CA THR A 139 -11.63 -16.79 -18.23
C THR A 139 -12.64 -17.39 -17.25
N ASP A 140 -12.41 -17.16 -15.95
CA ASP A 140 -13.28 -17.71 -14.91
C ASP A 140 -14.35 -16.67 -14.50
N ASN A 141 -15.54 -16.80 -15.03
CA ASN A 141 -16.68 -15.95 -14.68
C ASN A 141 -17.08 -16.07 -13.20
N ARG A 142 -16.59 -17.08 -12.47
CA ARG A 142 -16.87 -17.27 -11.05
C ARG A 142 -16.16 -16.24 -10.18
N ILE A 143 -15.06 -15.64 -10.64
CA ILE A 143 -14.32 -14.63 -9.87
C ILE A 143 -15.15 -13.36 -9.66
N SER A 144 -15.97 -12.96 -10.64
CA SER A 144 -16.84 -11.76 -10.52
C SER A 144 -18.02 -11.92 -9.59
N THR A 145 -18.50 -13.15 -9.40
CA THR A 145 -19.64 -13.49 -8.52
C THR A 145 -19.20 -13.94 -7.13
N LEU A 146 -17.94 -14.39 -6.98
CA LEU A 146 -17.42 -14.98 -5.74
C LEU A 146 -16.87 -13.94 -4.76
N PHE A 147 -16.50 -12.74 -5.23
CA PHE A 147 -15.86 -11.74 -4.37
C PHE A 147 -16.65 -10.43 -4.32
N PRO A 148 -17.37 -10.16 -3.23
CA PRO A 148 -17.94 -8.84 -2.96
C PRO A 148 -16.87 -7.77 -3.08
N GLN A 149 -17.22 -6.57 -3.58
CA GLN A 149 -16.31 -5.43 -3.75
C GLN A 149 -15.41 -5.19 -2.53
N LYS A 150 -16.00 -5.24 -1.33
CA LYS A 150 -15.29 -5.08 -0.06
C LYS A 150 -14.17 -6.12 0.13
N MET A 151 -14.37 -7.34 -0.36
CA MET A 151 -13.36 -8.41 -0.28
C MET A 151 -12.20 -8.16 -1.23
N VAL A 152 -12.49 -7.70 -2.45
CA VAL A 152 -11.46 -7.28 -3.42
C VAL A 152 -10.60 -6.13 -2.88
N ASP A 153 -11.23 -5.15 -2.25
CA ASP A 153 -10.53 -4.01 -1.62
C ASP A 153 -9.64 -4.47 -0.46
N ASN A 154 -10.09 -5.42 0.33
CA ASN A 154 -9.32 -6.02 1.41
C ASN A 154 -8.12 -6.82 0.88
N MET A 155 -8.32 -7.64 -0.14
CA MET A 155 -7.23 -8.39 -0.79
C MET A 155 -6.15 -7.47 -1.35
N GLN A 156 -6.51 -6.33 -1.93
CA GLN A 156 -5.54 -5.34 -2.42
C GLN A 156 -4.73 -4.71 -1.29
N ARG A 157 -5.39 -4.37 -0.17
CA ARG A 157 -4.71 -3.85 1.03
C ARG A 157 -3.76 -4.88 1.62
N ASP A 158 -4.21 -6.13 1.71
CA ASP A 158 -3.41 -7.23 2.26
C ASP A 158 -2.20 -7.52 1.40
N LEU A 159 -2.34 -7.56 0.08
CA LEU A 159 -1.21 -7.72 -0.82
C LEU A 159 -0.21 -6.56 -0.69
N SER A 160 -0.68 -5.32 -0.61
CA SER A 160 0.18 -4.15 -0.43
C SER A 160 0.93 -4.21 0.90
N GLN A 161 0.23 -4.61 1.97
CA GLN A 161 0.82 -4.79 3.29
C GLN A 161 1.82 -5.96 3.31
N TYR A 162 1.46 -7.10 2.73
CA TYR A 162 2.35 -8.25 2.58
C TYR A 162 3.64 -7.89 1.85
N LYS A 163 3.56 -7.21 0.70
CA LYS A 163 4.75 -6.76 -0.04
C LYS A 163 5.65 -5.83 0.79
N LYS A 164 5.05 -4.94 1.58
CA LYS A 164 5.77 -4.08 2.51
C LYS A 164 6.51 -4.89 3.58
N TYR A 165 5.82 -5.87 4.17
CA TYR A 165 6.41 -6.74 5.19
C TYR A 165 7.49 -7.67 4.58
N LYS A 166 7.24 -8.24 3.40
CA LYS A 166 8.20 -9.12 2.70
C LYS A 166 9.49 -8.38 2.36
N LYS A 167 9.42 -7.11 1.98
CA LYS A 167 10.60 -6.28 1.73
C LYS A 167 11.52 -6.14 2.96
N VAL A 168 10.95 -6.09 4.15
CA VAL A 168 11.70 -5.88 5.41
C VAL A 168 12.10 -7.20 6.07
N LEU A 169 11.19 -8.18 6.09
CA LEU A 169 11.35 -9.46 6.80
C LEU A 169 11.88 -10.59 5.91
N GLY A 170 11.90 -10.40 4.59
CA GLY A 170 12.35 -11.42 3.63
C GLY A 170 11.41 -12.62 3.55
N GLU A 171 11.98 -13.81 3.27
CA GLU A 171 11.20 -15.05 3.09
C GLU A 171 10.60 -15.60 4.42
N SER A 172 11.00 -15.09 5.57
CA SER A 172 10.48 -15.54 6.87
C SER A 172 8.98 -15.30 7.05
N ILE A 173 8.41 -14.40 6.28
CA ILE A 173 6.97 -14.08 6.33
C ILE A 173 6.08 -15.18 5.70
N GLY A 174 6.66 -16.02 4.82
CA GLY A 174 5.93 -17.07 4.10
C GLY A 174 5.07 -16.54 2.94
N SER A 175 4.02 -17.29 2.57
CA SER A 175 3.10 -16.93 1.49
C SER A 175 2.09 -15.85 1.91
N LEU A 176 1.42 -15.23 0.93
CA LEU A 176 0.32 -14.28 1.18
C LEU A 176 -0.82 -14.92 1.97
N ASP A 177 -1.14 -16.20 1.69
CA ASP A 177 -2.17 -16.94 2.43
C ASP A 177 -1.81 -17.12 3.90
N LYS A 178 -0.53 -17.48 4.18
CA LYS A 178 -0.02 -17.60 5.55
C LYS A 178 -0.07 -16.25 6.27
N PHE A 179 0.33 -15.17 5.60
CA PHE A 179 0.27 -13.82 6.13
C PHE A 179 -1.17 -13.40 6.46
N GLY A 180 -2.11 -13.64 5.54
CA GLY A 180 -3.52 -13.39 5.75
C GLY A 180 -4.11 -14.22 6.90
N ASN A 181 -3.73 -15.49 7.00
CA ASN A 181 -4.17 -16.35 8.08
C ASN A 181 -3.68 -15.86 9.46
N ILE A 182 -2.41 -15.52 9.58
CA ILE A 182 -1.85 -14.90 10.80
C ILE A 182 -2.60 -13.61 11.13
N LYS A 183 -2.78 -12.73 10.16
CA LYS A 183 -3.42 -11.42 10.36
C LYS A 183 -4.85 -11.50 10.88
N TYR A 184 -5.64 -12.46 10.40
CA TYR A 184 -7.08 -12.52 10.67
C TYR A 184 -7.49 -13.57 11.70
N ASN A 185 -6.66 -14.61 11.90
CA ASN A 185 -7.03 -15.75 12.72
C ASN A 185 -6.09 -15.98 13.92
N ASP A 186 -4.95 -15.27 13.99
CA ASP A 186 -3.97 -15.45 15.06
C ASP A 186 -3.46 -14.09 15.54
N SER A 187 -4.16 -13.52 16.51
CA SER A 187 -3.84 -12.19 17.03
C SER A 187 -2.46 -12.13 17.71
N GLU A 188 -2.05 -13.20 18.40
CA GLU A 188 -0.76 -13.25 19.08
C GLU A 188 0.39 -13.27 18.09
N GLN A 189 0.34 -14.15 17.09
CA GLN A 189 1.35 -14.17 16.02
C GLN A 189 1.32 -12.87 15.19
N TRP A 190 0.16 -12.27 15.02
CA TRP A 190 0.07 -10.99 14.32
C TRP A 190 0.78 -9.86 15.07
N GLU A 191 0.60 -9.76 16.37
CA GLU A 191 1.31 -8.79 17.22
C GLU A 191 2.82 -9.01 17.20
N LYS A 192 3.29 -10.27 17.33
CA LYS A 192 4.71 -10.63 17.21
C LYS A 192 5.26 -10.22 15.84
N LEU A 193 4.53 -10.48 14.75
CA LEU A 193 4.94 -10.11 13.39
C LEU A 193 5.02 -8.59 13.19
N GLN A 194 4.05 -7.85 13.74
CA GLN A 194 4.07 -6.38 13.71
C GLN A 194 5.27 -5.82 14.49
N LYS A 195 5.56 -6.37 15.66
CA LYS A 195 6.69 -5.97 16.49
C LYS A 195 8.01 -6.22 15.76
N LYS A 196 8.18 -7.42 15.20
CA LYS A 196 9.35 -7.77 14.40
C LYS A 196 9.55 -6.83 13.22
N PHE A 197 8.48 -6.55 12.49
CA PHE A 197 8.50 -5.64 11.35
C PHE A 197 8.95 -4.23 11.77
N SER A 198 8.37 -3.68 12.85
CA SER A 198 8.74 -2.35 13.34
C SER A 198 10.18 -2.28 13.82
N THR A 199 10.66 -3.31 14.54
CA THR A 199 12.04 -3.42 15.02
C THR A 199 13.03 -3.49 13.84
N TYR A 200 12.73 -4.29 12.81
CA TYR A 200 13.60 -4.39 11.62
C TYR A 200 13.63 -3.10 10.82
N GLN A 201 12.48 -2.40 10.69
CA GLN A 201 12.45 -1.07 10.07
C GLN A 201 13.29 -0.05 10.86
N GLU A 202 13.24 -0.09 12.19
CA GLU A 202 14.05 0.78 13.02
C GLU A 202 15.55 0.49 12.86
N ILE A 203 15.95 -0.80 12.83
CA ILE A 203 17.33 -1.22 12.56
C ILE A 203 17.79 -0.70 11.19
N ASP A 204 16.97 -0.87 10.15
CA ASP A 204 17.29 -0.41 8.79
C ASP A 204 17.45 1.12 8.71
N GLY A 205 16.67 1.86 9.50
CA GLY A 205 16.74 3.32 9.58
C GLY A 205 17.95 3.87 10.36
N LYS A 206 18.69 3.02 11.11
CA LYS A 206 19.88 3.47 11.85
C LYS A 206 21.06 3.68 10.90
N ASN A 207 21.91 4.65 11.23
CA ASN A 207 23.18 4.85 10.54
C ASN A 207 24.25 3.84 11.05
N TRP A 208 23.98 2.55 10.81
CA TRP A 208 24.84 1.43 11.16
C TRP A 208 25.39 0.78 9.89
N SER A 209 26.52 0.06 10.00
CA SER A 209 27.01 -0.75 8.89
C SER A 209 26.00 -1.89 8.58
N GLU A 210 25.94 -2.31 7.33
CA GLU A 210 25.03 -3.39 6.90
C GLU A 210 25.35 -4.72 7.62
N GLU A 211 26.62 -4.96 7.91
CA GLU A 211 27.04 -6.11 8.72
C GLU A 211 26.42 -6.05 10.13
N PHE A 212 26.45 -4.88 10.77
CA PHE A 212 25.89 -4.71 12.11
C PHE A 212 24.37 -4.80 12.12
N LYS A 213 23.68 -4.25 11.11
CA LYS A 213 22.24 -4.40 10.92
C LYS A 213 21.86 -5.87 10.80
N THR A 214 22.60 -6.62 9.98
CA THR A 214 22.37 -8.06 9.77
C THR A 214 22.57 -8.85 11.07
N LYS A 215 23.67 -8.62 11.79
CA LYS A 215 23.92 -9.25 13.09
C LYS A 215 22.82 -8.92 14.10
N SER A 216 22.35 -7.67 14.15
CA SER A 216 21.28 -7.25 15.07
C SER A 216 19.95 -7.93 14.74
N LYS A 217 19.59 -8.09 13.46
CA LYS A 217 18.40 -8.83 13.04
C LYS A 217 18.48 -10.32 13.36
N LEU A 218 19.66 -10.93 13.19
CA LEU A 218 19.88 -12.33 13.55
C LEU A 218 19.79 -12.53 15.08
N ALA A 219 20.38 -11.65 15.86
CA ALA A 219 20.26 -11.68 17.31
C ALA A 219 18.80 -11.53 17.74
N TYR A 220 18.05 -10.54 17.20
CA TYR A 220 16.61 -10.40 17.46
C TYR A 220 15.86 -11.71 17.22
N GLY A 221 16.10 -12.37 16.08
CA GLY A 221 15.43 -13.62 15.73
C GLY A 221 15.77 -14.80 16.65
N ARG A 222 16.94 -14.80 17.30
CA ARG A 222 17.30 -15.80 18.32
C ARG A 222 16.55 -15.57 19.62
N PHE A 223 16.52 -14.33 20.13
CA PHE A 223 15.75 -13.97 21.32
C PHE A 223 14.25 -14.16 21.13
N GLU A 224 13.72 -13.80 19.96
CA GLU A 224 12.31 -14.00 19.59
C GLU A 224 11.86 -15.47 19.65
N LYS A 225 12.74 -16.42 19.29
CA LYS A 225 12.45 -17.86 19.37
C LYS A 225 12.27 -18.34 20.81
N GLU A 226 12.85 -17.63 21.75
CA GLU A 226 12.77 -17.88 23.20
C GLU A 226 11.76 -16.93 23.88
N ASP A 227 10.80 -16.40 23.10
CA ASP A 227 9.77 -15.46 23.56
C ASP A 227 10.31 -14.19 24.25
N ILE A 228 11.53 -13.79 23.93
CA ILE A 228 12.17 -12.56 24.44
C ILE A 228 12.11 -11.47 23.38
N VAL A 229 11.43 -10.37 23.69
CA VAL A 229 11.37 -9.20 22.81
C VAL A 229 12.48 -8.22 23.17
N MET A 230 13.40 -7.98 22.22
CA MET A 230 14.53 -7.06 22.39
C MET A 230 14.29 -5.73 21.71
N SER A 231 14.50 -4.62 22.42
CA SER A 231 14.52 -3.29 21.77
C SER A 231 15.77 -3.10 20.90
N VAL A 232 15.69 -2.21 19.92
CA VAL A 232 16.83 -1.84 19.08
C VAL A 232 17.99 -1.30 19.93
N HIS A 233 17.68 -0.58 21.01
CA HIS A 233 18.69 -0.11 21.96
C HIS A 233 19.41 -1.29 22.67
N ALA A 234 18.66 -2.26 23.18
CA ALA A 234 19.24 -3.44 23.81
C ALA A 234 20.12 -4.24 22.84
N LEU A 235 19.64 -4.47 21.60
CA LEU A 235 20.42 -5.12 20.54
C LEU A 235 21.73 -4.38 20.25
N SER A 236 21.73 -3.06 20.24
CA SER A 236 22.93 -2.24 20.01
C SER A 236 23.97 -2.37 21.12
N ARG A 237 23.57 -2.87 22.31
CA ARG A 237 24.45 -3.04 23.47
C ARG A 237 25.10 -4.42 23.52
N LEU A 238 24.53 -5.44 22.89
CA LEU A 238 25.04 -6.81 22.92
C LEU A 238 26.54 -6.91 22.61
N PRO A 239 27.08 -6.30 21.53
CA PRO A 239 28.53 -6.40 21.25
C PRO A 239 29.44 -5.72 22.30
N ARG A 240 28.85 -4.88 23.16
CA ARG A 240 29.59 -4.15 24.20
C ARG A 240 29.63 -4.92 25.55
N LEU A 241 28.93 -6.04 25.61
CA LEU A 241 28.92 -6.87 26.83
C LEU A 241 30.27 -7.55 27.06
N ASN A 242 30.90 -7.98 25.97
CA ASN A 242 32.15 -8.72 26.05
C ASN A 242 33.33 -7.76 25.85
N LYS A 243 33.98 -7.39 26.95
CA LYS A 243 35.15 -6.52 26.99
C LYS A 243 36.31 -7.23 27.67
N PRO A 244 37.57 -6.93 27.33
CA PRO A 244 38.73 -7.48 28.01
C PRO A 244 38.65 -7.23 29.52
N GLY A 245 38.94 -8.28 30.31
CA GLY A 245 38.97 -8.20 31.77
C GLY A 245 37.63 -8.37 32.49
N ILE A 246 36.55 -8.68 31.76
CA ILE A 246 35.24 -9.02 32.35
C ILE A 246 34.85 -10.44 31.88
N PRO A 247 34.23 -11.28 32.72
CA PRO A 247 33.74 -12.58 32.29
C PRO A 247 32.85 -12.46 31.03
N GLU A 248 33.11 -13.29 30.04
CA GLU A 248 32.36 -13.30 28.80
C GLU A 248 30.92 -13.79 29.07
N VAL A 249 29.93 -13.24 28.37
CA VAL A 249 28.53 -13.67 28.43
C VAL A 249 28.09 -14.00 27.02
N SER A 250 27.76 -15.26 26.80
CA SER A 250 27.15 -15.70 25.54
C SER A 250 25.69 -15.30 25.44
N GLU A 251 25.14 -15.33 24.22
CA GLU A 251 23.70 -15.06 24.03
C GLU A 251 22.81 -16.08 24.74
N ASN A 252 23.22 -17.36 24.81
CA ASN A 252 22.47 -18.40 25.52
C ASN A 252 22.44 -18.15 27.04
N GLU A 253 23.56 -17.79 27.64
CA GLU A 253 23.62 -17.42 29.06
C GLU A 253 22.77 -16.17 29.34
N LEU A 254 22.71 -15.22 28.41
CA LEU A 254 21.87 -14.06 28.54
C LEU A 254 20.37 -14.42 28.45
N ILE A 255 20.00 -15.36 27.58
CA ILE A 255 18.65 -15.90 27.47
C ILE A 255 18.24 -16.58 28.78
N GLU A 256 19.06 -17.47 29.29
CA GLU A 256 18.83 -18.16 30.56
C GLU A 256 18.69 -17.16 31.73
N PHE A 257 19.52 -16.11 31.72
CA PHE A 257 19.45 -15.07 32.75
C PHE A 257 18.14 -14.26 32.69
N ILE A 258 17.63 -13.97 31.49
CA ILE A 258 16.37 -13.26 31.29
C ILE A 258 15.15 -14.14 31.66
N HIS A 259 15.24 -15.46 31.46
CA HIS A 259 14.21 -16.41 31.89
C HIS A 259 14.18 -16.64 33.40
N GLY A 260 15.22 -16.23 34.12
CA GLY A 260 15.24 -16.22 35.56
C GLY A 260 14.29 -15.20 36.18
N PHE A 261 14.38 -15.03 37.48
CA PHE A 261 13.57 -14.07 38.21
C PHE A 261 14.27 -12.70 38.30
N PRO A 262 13.56 -11.60 38.08
CA PRO A 262 14.10 -10.27 38.37
C PRO A 262 14.35 -10.12 39.86
N ASN A 263 15.45 -9.51 40.24
CA ASN A 263 15.79 -9.31 41.63
C ASN A 263 15.58 -7.87 42.12
N TYR A 264 15.36 -6.92 41.23
CA TYR A 264 15.04 -5.54 41.58
C TYR A 264 13.98 -4.96 40.66
N ARG A 265 13.37 -3.84 41.10
CA ARG A 265 12.45 -3.01 40.30
C ARG A 265 12.85 -1.54 40.38
N GLU A 266 12.60 -0.80 39.30
CA GLU A 266 12.73 0.65 39.24
C GLU A 266 11.39 1.25 38.84
N GLY A 267 10.70 1.86 39.82
CA GLY A 267 9.32 2.30 39.67
C GLY A 267 8.37 1.12 39.40
N ASP A 268 7.22 1.43 38.77
CA ASP A 268 6.19 0.42 38.48
C ASP A 268 6.38 -0.27 37.12
N ASN A 269 7.22 0.29 36.26
CA ASN A 269 7.28 -0.09 34.84
C ASN A 269 8.56 -0.83 34.45
N LYS A 270 9.52 -1.06 35.36
CA LYS A 270 10.78 -1.72 35.04
C LYS A 270 11.13 -2.81 36.02
N LEU A 271 11.43 -3.98 35.49
CA LEU A 271 12.04 -5.09 36.19
C LEU A 271 13.54 -5.12 35.87
N ILE A 272 14.33 -5.39 36.89
CA ILE A 272 15.78 -5.36 36.84
C ILE A 272 16.32 -6.76 37.17
N TYR A 273 17.07 -7.32 36.26
CA TYR A 273 17.87 -8.52 36.47
C TYR A 273 19.31 -8.06 36.66
N PHE A 274 19.89 -8.32 37.79
CA PHE A 274 21.27 -7.91 38.13
C PHE A 274 22.10 -9.07 38.67
N ASP A 275 23.21 -9.35 38.00
CA ASP A 275 24.21 -10.32 38.42
C ASP A 275 25.45 -9.57 38.89
N HIS A 276 25.78 -9.71 40.19
CA HIS A 276 26.90 -9.04 40.81
C HIS A 276 28.24 -9.61 40.34
N GLU A 277 28.36 -10.94 40.15
CA GLU A 277 29.59 -11.60 39.77
C GLU A 277 29.95 -11.25 38.33
N ARG A 278 28.99 -11.35 37.44
CA ARG A 278 29.15 -11.03 36.03
C ARG A 278 29.00 -9.52 35.73
N GLN A 279 28.63 -8.72 36.74
CA GLN A 279 28.33 -7.30 36.58
C GLN A 279 27.31 -7.04 35.42
N LEU A 280 26.38 -7.97 35.22
CA LEU A 280 25.42 -7.97 34.16
C LEU A 280 24.11 -7.34 34.65
N LEU A 281 23.59 -6.41 33.88
CA LEU A 281 22.32 -5.76 34.12
C LEU A 281 21.43 -5.88 32.88
N VAL A 282 20.21 -6.38 33.10
CA VAL A 282 19.16 -6.41 32.12
C VAL A 282 17.95 -5.64 32.68
N VAL A 283 17.37 -4.78 31.86
CA VAL A 283 16.18 -3.99 32.21
C VAL A 283 15.03 -4.38 31.28
N LYS A 284 13.93 -4.86 31.87
CA LYS A 284 12.69 -5.23 31.18
C LYS A 284 11.60 -4.20 31.48
N ASN A 285 10.89 -3.76 30.47
CA ASN A 285 9.70 -2.93 30.61
C ASN A 285 8.48 -3.83 30.85
N THR A 286 7.76 -3.64 31.95
CA THR A 286 6.59 -4.45 32.31
C THR A 286 5.37 -4.18 31.43
N MET A 287 5.24 -2.97 30.88
CA MET A 287 4.09 -2.59 30.06
C MET A 287 4.18 -3.15 28.64
N THR A 288 5.37 -3.24 28.08
CA THR A 288 5.62 -3.71 26.70
C THR A 288 6.23 -5.09 26.65
N ASP A 289 6.53 -5.67 27.78
CA ASP A 289 7.25 -6.94 27.96
C ASP A 289 8.59 -7.02 27.19
N GLU A 290 9.23 -5.88 26.98
CA GLU A 290 10.41 -5.71 26.14
C GLU A 290 11.67 -5.49 26.97
N ILE A 291 12.75 -6.15 26.59
CA ILE A 291 14.09 -5.87 27.13
C ILE A 291 14.56 -4.54 26.51
N ILE A 292 14.62 -3.52 27.35
CA ILE A 292 14.97 -2.16 26.90
C ILE A 292 16.44 -1.84 27.00
N SER A 293 17.17 -2.54 27.88
CA SER A 293 18.62 -2.33 28.03
C SER A 293 19.34 -3.57 28.52
N VAL A 294 20.54 -3.80 28.01
CA VAL A 294 21.50 -4.82 28.48
C VAL A 294 22.87 -4.16 28.60
N VAL A 295 23.43 -4.09 29.80
CA VAL A 295 24.70 -3.38 30.02
C VAL A 295 25.52 -4.03 31.14
N ARG A 296 26.83 -3.71 31.19
CA ARG A 296 27.70 -4.04 32.34
C ARG A 296 27.59 -2.91 33.36
N ARG A 297 27.38 -3.29 34.63
CA ARG A 297 27.31 -2.36 35.76
C ARG A 297 27.89 -2.96 37.03
N LYS A 298 28.68 -2.18 37.75
CA LYS A 298 29.39 -2.62 38.96
C LYS A 298 28.57 -2.55 40.25
N SER A 299 27.61 -1.60 40.32
CA SER A 299 26.85 -1.30 41.54
C SER A 299 25.37 -1.12 41.26
N LEU A 300 24.54 -1.38 42.26
CA LEU A 300 23.11 -1.07 42.27
C LEU A 300 22.89 0.44 42.25
N LYS A 301 21.71 0.85 41.80
CA LYS A 301 21.23 2.22 41.98
C LYS A 301 20.43 2.29 43.31
N GLU A 302 20.53 3.45 43.99
CA GLU A 302 19.79 3.69 45.24
C GLU A 302 18.26 3.64 45.08
N GLU A 303 17.76 3.95 43.89
CA GLU A 303 16.34 3.94 43.55
C GLU A 303 15.78 2.53 43.32
N TRP A 304 16.60 1.50 43.22
CA TRP A 304 16.16 0.13 42.99
C TRP A 304 15.68 -0.54 44.28
N ARG A 305 14.51 -1.14 44.20
CA ARG A 305 13.90 -1.88 45.30
C ARG A 305 13.94 -3.37 44.99
N SER A 306 14.20 -4.20 45.96
CA SER A 306 14.11 -5.67 45.82
C SER A 306 12.67 -6.07 45.45
N VAL A 307 12.55 -7.08 44.57
CA VAL A 307 11.24 -7.63 44.14
C VAL A 307 10.80 -8.67 45.15
#